data_81dfa3cdc82d25c7e33e66f2ae509385
#
_entry.id   81dfa3cdc82d25c7e33e66f2ae509385
#
_cell.length_a   1.000
_cell.length_b   1.000
_cell.length_c   1.000
_cell.angle_alpha   90.00
_cell.angle_beta   90.00
_cell.angle_gamma   90.00
#
_symmetry.space_group_name_H-M   'P 1'
#
loop_
_entity.id
_entity.type
_entity.pdbx_description
1 polymer ?
#
loop_
_entity_poly.entity_id
_entity_poly.type
_entity_poly.pdbx_seq_one_letter_code
_entity_poly.pdbx_strand_id
1 'polypeptide(L)'
;MSNKPIKLWQYLVPIVVLLAIWFYPVPEGLKPQAWHMFAIFVATIVGILCAPLPSGALMFIALALSIFTNTLSFKAALSGFASGTVWMIFSAYVLSLGFVQSGLGRRIAYKTLSLFGGSSLGIAYSLGIADLILAPAMPSVTARSGGIILPISKSIDQVLDSEPGPKQKRLGEFLTMTCFQFTPITGAMFMTGMAANPLCATLAKEGLGIELTWVGWFWAAVVPAMICFFVMPLLSTRFLIRNLNVLLKPRRWDVKS
;
A
#
# COMPACT_ATOMS: atom_id res chain seq x y z
N MET A 1 17.65 -7.65 -1.90
CA MET A 1 17.12 -8.64 -0.94
C MET A 1 18.12 -8.77 0.18
N SER A 2 17.74 -8.45 1.42
CA SER A 2 18.64 -8.55 2.57
C SER A 2 18.94 -10.02 2.85
N ASN A 3 20.20 -10.40 2.76
CA ASN A 3 20.70 -11.77 3.00
C ASN A 3 20.80 -12.06 4.52
N LYS A 4 19.74 -11.72 5.29
CA LYS A 4 19.70 -12.10 6.70
C LYS A 4 19.39 -13.59 6.78
N PRO A 5 20.14 -14.38 7.56
CA PRO A 5 19.85 -15.80 7.75
C PRO A 5 18.45 -15.94 8.33
N ILE A 6 17.63 -16.76 7.66
CA ILE A 6 16.26 -17.04 8.09
C ILE A 6 16.37 -17.84 9.40
N LYS A 7 15.71 -17.35 10.45
CA LYS A 7 15.74 -17.99 11.77
C LYS A 7 14.66 -19.07 11.83
N LEU A 8 14.95 -20.18 12.49
CA LEU A 8 14.05 -21.34 12.62
C LEU A 8 12.65 -20.96 13.16
N TRP A 9 12.58 -20.00 14.07
CA TRP A 9 11.30 -19.54 14.63
C TRP A 9 10.34 -18.95 13.57
N GLN A 10 10.86 -18.40 12.49
CA GLN A 10 10.05 -17.83 11.41
C GLN A 10 9.21 -18.88 10.68
N TYR A 11 9.68 -20.13 10.63
CA TYR A 11 8.92 -21.28 10.14
C TYR A 11 8.03 -21.89 11.21
N LEU A 12 8.51 -21.96 12.46
CA LEU A 12 7.78 -22.61 13.54
C LEU A 12 6.52 -21.87 13.95
N VAL A 13 6.56 -20.53 14.02
CA VAL A 13 5.42 -19.73 14.47
C VAL A 13 4.16 -19.93 13.59
N PRO A 14 4.22 -19.84 12.26
CA PRO A 14 3.04 -20.12 11.43
C PRO A 14 2.52 -21.54 11.56
N ILE A 15 3.42 -22.53 11.71
CA ILE A 15 3.03 -23.95 11.88
C ILE A 15 2.34 -24.15 13.23
N VAL A 16 2.87 -23.58 14.30
CA VAL A 16 2.26 -23.67 15.63
C VAL A 16 0.88 -23.01 15.63
N VAL A 17 0.74 -21.85 15.00
CA VAL A 17 -0.55 -21.17 14.90
C VAL A 17 -1.56 -22.00 14.09
N LEU A 18 -1.11 -22.59 12.97
CA LEU A 18 -1.96 -23.52 12.19
C LEU A 18 -2.47 -24.67 13.07
N LEU A 19 -1.56 -25.39 13.73
CA LEU A 19 -1.90 -26.56 14.53
C LEU A 19 -2.76 -26.18 15.74
N ALA A 20 -2.45 -25.09 16.41
CA ALA A 20 -3.21 -24.61 17.57
C ALA A 20 -4.68 -24.33 17.21
N ILE A 21 -4.94 -23.64 16.07
CA ILE A 21 -6.31 -23.35 15.64
C ILE A 21 -6.96 -24.62 15.05
N TRP A 22 -6.22 -25.43 14.29
CA TRP A 22 -6.72 -26.63 13.64
C TRP A 22 -7.30 -27.64 14.63
N PHE A 23 -6.61 -27.89 15.73
CA PHE A 23 -7.00 -28.83 16.76
C PHE A 23 -7.85 -28.21 17.88
N TYR A 24 -8.06 -26.90 17.85
CA TYR A 24 -8.99 -26.28 18.79
C TYR A 24 -10.45 -26.67 18.47
N PRO A 25 -11.31 -26.89 19.50
CA PRO A 25 -12.71 -27.23 19.30
C PRO A 25 -13.40 -26.25 18.35
N VAL A 26 -14.17 -26.79 17.40
CA VAL A 26 -14.93 -25.99 16.44
C VAL A 26 -15.99 -25.18 17.19
N PRO A 27 -16.04 -23.84 17.05
CA PRO A 27 -17.07 -23.02 17.68
C PRO A 27 -18.49 -23.41 17.24
N GLU A 28 -19.45 -23.27 18.14
CA GLU A 28 -20.86 -23.56 17.86
C GLU A 28 -21.35 -22.73 16.66
N GLY A 29 -22.06 -23.38 15.76
CA GLY A 29 -22.61 -22.76 14.54
C GLY A 29 -21.67 -22.74 13.33
N LEU A 30 -20.41 -23.15 13.45
CA LEU A 30 -19.45 -23.25 12.34
C LEU A 30 -19.31 -24.69 11.83
N LYS A 31 -19.16 -24.81 10.49
CA LYS A 31 -18.78 -26.10 9.88
C LYS A 31 -17.28 -26.35 10.11
N PRO A 32 -16.84 -27.61 10.38
CA PRO A 32 -15.42 -27.93 10.57
C PRO A 32 -14.52 -27.46 9.42
N GLN A 33 -14.99 -27.54 8.16
CA GLN A 33 -14.25 -27.05 7.00
C GLN A 33 -14.02 -25.53 7.06
N ALA A 34 -14.99 -24.75 7.52
CA ALA A 34 -14.83 -23.30 7.65
C ALA A 34 -13.82 -22.95 8.74
N TRP A 35 -13.80 -23.71 9.85
CA TRP A 35 -12.82 -23.54 10.92
C TRP A 35 -11.41 -23.90 10.48
N HIS A 36 -11.23 -25.01 9.78
CA HIS A 36 -9.94 -25.40 9.21
C HIS A 36 -9.45 -24.40 8.15
N MET A 37 -10.37 -23.85 7.33
CA MET A 37 -10.00 -22.79 6.39
C MET A 37 -9.54 -21.52 7.11
N PHE A 38 -10.18 -21.16 8.21
CA PHE A 38 -9.75 -20.06 9.06
C PHE A 38 -8.34 -20.30 9.64
N ALA A 39 -8.04 -21.53 10.07
CA ALA A 39 -6.72 -21.91 10.56
C ALA A 39 -5.64 -21.72 9.48
N ILE A 40 -5.88 -22.20 8.25
CA ILE A 40 -4.97 -22.02 7.10
C ILE A 40 -4.79 -20.54 6.80
N PHE A 41 -5.86 -19.76 6.77
CA PHE A 41 -5.84 -18.34 6.47
C PHE A 41 -4.99 -17.55 7.49
N VAL A 42 -5.24 -17.74 8.80
CA VAL A 42 -4.50 -17.05 9.86
C VAL A 42 -3.03 -17.46 9.82
N ALA A 43 -2.73 -18.75 9.68
CA ALA A 43 -1.35 -19.23 9.57
C ALA A 43 -0.62 -18.65 8.37
N THR A 44 -1.30 -18.47 7.23
CA THR A 44 -0.75 -17.85 6.02
C THR A 44 -0.39 -16.39 6.28
N ILE A 45 -1.28 -15.61 6.92
CA ILE A 45 -1.01 -14.22 7.29
C ILE A 45 0.19 -14.13 8.23
N VAL A 46 0.22 -14.95 9.28
CA VAL A 46 1.36 -15.01 10.21
C VAL A 46 2.64 -15.41 9.47
N GLY A 47 2.57 -16.36 8.53
CA GLY A 47 3.69 -16.72 7.68
C GLY A 47 4.21 -15.56 6.83
N ILE A 48 3.32 -14.76 6.23
CA ILE A 48 3.71 -13.57 5.48
C ILE A 48 4.40 -12.54 6.37
N LEU A 49 3.91 -12.34 7.59
CA LEU A 49 4.52 -11.42 8.57
C LEU A 49 5.89 -11.90 9.08
N CYS A 50 6.03 -13.20 9.31
CA CYS A 50 7.31 -13.82 9.70
C CYS A 50 8.32 -13.88 8.54
N ALA A 51 7.82 -13.83 7.29
CA ALA A 51 8.60 -13.81 6.04
C ALA A 51 9.67 -14.93 5.92
N PRO A 52 9.36 -16.22 6.25
CA PRO A 52 10.31 -17.32 6.06
C PRO A 52 10.52 -17.63 4.57
N LEU A 53 9.53 -17.38 3.74
CA LEU A 53 9.48 -17.59 2.30
C LEU A 53 8.87 -16.38 1.59
N PRO A 54 9.09 -16.22 0.28
CA PRO A 54 8.35 -15.23 -0.50
C PRO A 54 6.83 -15.42 -0.35
N SER A 55 6.08 -14.32 -0.24
CA SER A 55 4.61 -14.35 -0.02
C SER A 55 3.87 -15.22 -1.04
N GLY A 56 4.29 -15.19 -2.31
CA GLY A 56 3.71 -16.06 -3.35
C GLY A 56 3.88 -17.55 -3.04
N ALA A 57 5.04 -17.98 -2.55
CA ALA A 57 5.28 -19.37 -2.19
C ALA A 57 4.39 -19.80 -0.99
N LEU A 58 4.24 -18.92 0.02
CA LEU A 58 3.35 -19.18 1.15
C LEU A 58 1.88 -19.31 0.71
N MET A 59 1.43 -18.47 -0.22
CA MET A 59 0.08 -18.55 -0.76
C MET A 59 -0.16 -19.85 -1.54
N PHE A 60 0.81 -20.32 -2.34
CA PHE A 60 0.71 -21.61 -3.02
C PHE A 60 0.69 -22.79 -2.05
N ILE A 61 1.49 -22.73 -0.98
CA ILE A 61 1.47 -23.75 0.10
C ILE A 61 0.08 -23.77 0.77
N ALA A 62 -0.47 -22.60 1.11
CA ALA A 62 -1.81 -22.50 1.71
C ALA A 62 -2.90 -23.07 0.78
N LEU A 63 -2.82 -22.76 -0.51
CA LEU A 63 -3.74 -23.26 -1.53
C LEU A 63 -3.64 -24.79 -1.65
N ALA A 64 -2.44 -25.32 -1.74
CA ALA A 64 -2.19 -26.77 -1.77
C ALA A 64 -2.73 -27.44 -0.50
N LEU A 65 -2.44 -26.87 0.67
CA LEU A 65 -2.91 -27.41 1.95
C LEU A 65 -4.44 -27.43 2.01
N SER A 66 -5.12 -26.38 1.56
CA SER A 66 -6.59 -26.33 1.53
C SER A 66 -7.22 -27.41 0.64
N ILE A 67 -6.56 -27.75 -0.47
CA ILE A 67 -6.99 -28.82 -1.38
C ILE A 67 -6.72 -30.21 -0.74
N PHE A 68 -5.51 -30.45 -0.26
CA PHE A 68 -5.11 -31.75 0.31
C PHE A 68 -5.90 -32.12 1.56
N THR A 69 -6.29 -31.12 2.36
CA THR A 69 -7.13 -31.33 3.54
C THR A 69 -8.62 -31.37 3.24
N ASN A 70 -9.02 -31.30 1.98
CA ASN A 70 -10.42 -31.20 1.55
C ASN A 70 -11.19 -30.04 2.22
N THR A 71 -10.50 -29.00 2.67
CA THR A 71 -11.09 -27.79 3.22
C THR A 71 -11.78 -26.99 2.13
N LEU A 72 -11.17 -26.95 0.92
CA LEU A 72 -11.78 -26.44 -0.31
C LEU A 72 -11.72 -27.49 -1.41
N SER A 73 -12.77 -27.52 -2.26
CA SER A 73 -12.69 -28.30 -3.51
C SER A 73 -11.65 -27.68 -4.46
N PHE A 74 -11.04 -28.50 -5.30
CA PHE A 74 -10.06 -28.05 -6.30
C PHE A 74 -10.60 -26.89 -7.15
N LYS A 75 -11.85 -26.98 -7.61
CA LYS A 75 -12.51 -25.93 -8.39
C LYS A 75 -12.65 -24.62 -7.60
N ALA A 76 -13.04 -24.69 -6.34
CA ALA A 76 -13.20 -23.51 -5.49
C ALA A 76 -11.85 -22.88 -5.13
N ALA A 77 -10.84 -23.69 -4.84
CA ALA A 77 -9.49 -23.20 -4.52
C ALA A 77 -8.85 -22.44 -5.70
N LEU A 78 -9.10 -22.89 -6.93
CA LEU A 78 -8.54 -22.28 -8.14
C LEU A 78 -9.47 -21.25 -8.82
N SER A 79 -10.66 -20.99 -8.26
CA SER A 79 -11.64 -20.06 -8.84
C SER A 79 -11.12 -18.65 -9.03
N GLY A 80 -10.21 -18.20 -8.16
CA GLY A 80 -9.55 -16.89 -8.27
C GLY A 80 -8.77 -16.72 -9.58
N PHE A 81 -8.21 -17.80 -10.15
CA PHE A 81 -7.51 -17.73 -11.43
C PHE A 81 -8.45 -17.53 -12.64
N ALA A 82 -9.74 -17.80 -12.48
CA ALA A 82 -10.76 -17.54 -13.49
C ALA A 82 -11.45 -16.18 -13.30
N SER A 83 -11.11 -15.43 -12.26
CA SER A 83 -11.72 -14.14 -11.96
C SER A 83 -11.21 -13.03 -12.86
N GLY A 84 -12.11 -12.35 -13.58
CA GLY A 84 -11.78 -11.17 -14.39
C GLY A 84 -11.19 -10.03 -13.55
N THR A 85 -11.65 -9.86 -12.30
CA THR A 85 -11.11 -8.88 -11.37
C THR A 85 -9.64 -9.13 -11.03
N VAL A 86 -9.26 -10.40 -10.81
CA VAL A 86 -7.86 -10.79 -10.55
C VAL A 86 -6.98 -10.47 -11.76
N TRP A 87 -7.44 -10.79 -12.97
CA TRP A 87 -6.69 -10.50 -14.19
C TRP A 87 -6.61 -9.01 -14.50
N MET A 88 -7.65 -8.24 -14.20
CA MET A 88 -7.61 -6.79 -14.30
C MET A 88 -6.55 -6.19 -13.35
N ILE A 89 -6.51 -6.63 -12.09
CA ILE A 89 -5.50 -6.20 -11.11
C ILE A 89 -4.10 -6.59 -11.57
N PHE A 90 -3.92 -7.81 -12.06
CA PHE A 90 -2.63 -8.29 -12.58
C PHE A 90 -2.14 -7.44 -13.77
N SER A 91 -3.01 -7.19 -14.76
CA SER A 91 -2.69 -6.35 -15.91
C SER A 91 -2.31 -4.94 -15.53
N ALA A 92 -3.07 -4.34 -14.61
CA ALA A 92 -2.78 -3.01 -14.09
C ALA A 92 -1.45 -2.97 -13.30
N TYR A 93 -1.11 -4.07 -12.61
CA TYR A 93 0.19 -4.20 -11.93
C TYR A 93 1.36 -4.24 -12.92
N VAL A 94 1.23 -4.98 -14.01
CA VAL A 94 2.23 -5.03 -15.09
C VAL A 94 2.42 -3.65 -15.73
N LEU A 95 1.33 -2.93 -16.02
CA LEU A 95 1.39 -1.56 -16.51
C LEU A 95 2.11 -0.62 -15.52
N SER A 96 1.84 -0.78 -14.23
CA SER A 96 2.51 -0.01 -13.16
C SER A 96 4.03 -0.18 -13.17
N LEU A 97 4.55 -1.36 -13.48
CA LEU A 97 5.99 -1.58 -13.63
C LEU A 97 6.58 -0.72 -14.77
N GLY A 98 5.83 -0.57 -15.87
CA GLY A 98 6.22 0.32 -16.97
C GLY A 98 6.38 1.78 -16.52
N PHE A 99 5.47 2.30 -15.68
CA PHE A 99 5.58 3.65 -15.12
C PHE A 99 6.82 3.83 -14.23
N VAL A 100 7.16 2.81 -13.43
CA VAL A 100 8.35 2.85 -12.58
C VAL A 100 9.63 2.79 -13.44
N GLN A 101 9.69 1.88 -14.40
CA GLN A 101 10.87 1.66 -15.24
C GLN A 101 11.14 2.81 -16.22
N SER A 102 10.09 3.41 -16.79
CA SER A 102 10.22 4.56 -17.69
C SER A 102 10.67 5.85 -16.99
N GLY A 103 10.61 5.89 -15.65
CA GLY A 103 10.89 7.07 -14.86
C GLY A 103 9.82 8.17 -14.97
N LEU A 104 8.68 7.89 -15.63
CA LEU A 104 7.60 8.86 -15.80
C LEU A 104 7.09 9.39 -14.45
N GLY A 105 6.93 8.51 -13.46
CA GLY A 105 6.52 8.91 -12.11
C GLY A 105 7.49 9.91 -11.47
N ARG A 106 8.79 9.71 -11.64
CA ARG A 106 9.81 10.67 -11.16
C ARG A 106 9.72 12.02 -11.86
N ARG A 107 9.49 12.03 -13.18
CA ARG A 107 9.32 13.27 -13.96
C ARG A 107 8.09 14.06 -13.49
N ILE A 108 6.97 13.39 -13.23
CA ILE A 108 5.76 14.01 -12.67
C ILE A 108 6.08 14.63 -11.31
N ALA A 109 6.72 13.88 -10.40
CA ALA A 109 7.05 14.37 -9.07
C ALA A 109 8.03 15.56 -9.09
N TYR A 110 9.04 15.55 -9.95
CA TYR A 110 9.94 16.70 -10.11
C TYR A 110 9.21 17.92 -10.69
N LYS A 111 8.29 17.72 -11.62
CA LYS A 111 7.49 18.82 -12.18
C LYS A 111 6.58 19.45 -11.13
N THR A 112 5.91 18.65 -10.30
CA THR A 112 5.10 19.19 -9.19
C THR A 112 5.94 19.90 -8.15
N LEU A 113 7.13 19.38 -7.82
CA LEU A 113 8.09 20.03 -6.94
C LEU A 113 8.59 21.36 -7.49
N SER A 114 8.84 21.46 -8.78
CA SER A 114 9.26 22.74 -9.41
C SER A 114 8.18 23.81 -9.34
N LEU A 115 6.91 23.39 -9.32
CA LEU A 115 5.77 24.32 -9.29
C LEU A 115 5.42 24.78 -7.86
N PHE A 116 5.46 23.88 -6.90
CA PHE A 116 4.94 24.13 -5.55
C PHE A 116 5.98 23.95 -4.43
N GLY A 117 7.21 23.50 -4.72
CA GLY A 117 8.24 23.11 -3.74
C GLY A 117 8.90 24.27 -2.98
N GLY A 118 8.36 25.49 -3.01
CA GLY A 118 8.97 26.67 -2.38
C GLY A 118 8.92 26.73 -0.84
N SER A 119 8.21 25.81 -0.20
CA SER A 119 8.09 25.73 1.27
C SER A 119 7.96 24.27 1.71
N SER A 120 8.18 23.99 2.99
CA SER A 120 8.03 22.62 3.53
C SER A 120 6.65 22.04 3.26
N LEU A 121 5.61 22.83 3.45
CA LEU A 121 4.23 22.44 3.15
C LEU A 121 4.01 22.29 1.62
N GLY A 122 4.60 23.18 0.83
CA GLY A 122 4.57 23.09 -0.63
C GLY A 122 5.25 21.83 -1.16
N ILE A 123 6.38 21.41 -0.59
CA ILE A 123 7.05 20.14 -0.90
C ILE A 123 6.13 18.96 -0.59
N ALA A 124 5.49 18.96 0.60
CA ALA A 124 4.56 17.90 0.98
C ALA A 124 3.40 17.79 -0.01
N TYR A 125 2.73 18.90 -0.33
CA TYR A 125 1.65 18.91 -1.34
C TYR A 125 2.14 18.53 -2.73
N SER A 126 3.36 18.93 -3.13
CA SER A 126 3.93 18.53 -4.42
C SER A 126 4.04 17.02 -4.55
N LEU A 127 4.53 16.35 -3.50
CA LEU A 127 4.63 14.89 -3.44
C LEU A 127 3.24 14.23 -3.41
N GLY A 128 2.30 14.80 -2.66
CA GLY A 128 0.91 14.33 -2.63
C GLY A 128 0.21 14.47 -3.97
N ILE A 129 0.38 15.60 -4.68
CA ILE A 129 -0.18 15.83 -6.02
C ILE A 129 0.45 14.84 -7.02
N ALA A 130 1.74 14.59 -6.92
CA ALA A 130 2.39 13.58 -7.77
C ALA A 130 1.77 12.19 -7.55
N ASP A 131 1.58 11.78 -6.28
CA ASP A 131 0.94 10.51 -5.95
C ASP A 131 -0.53 10.47 -6.43
N LEU A 132 -1.26 11.59 -6.30
CA LEU A 132 -2.64 11.73 -6.78
C LEU A 132 -2.76 11.54 -8.30
N ILE A 133 -1.84 12.12 -9.08
CA ILE A 133 -1.80 11.99 -10.55
C ILE A 133 -1.48 10.54 -10.95
N LEU A 134 -0.63 9.86 -10.20
CA LEU A 134 -0.22 8.49 -10.47
C LEU A 134 -1.25 7.45 -10.00
N ALA A 135 -2.08 7.78 -9.02
CA ALA A 135 -2.99 6.84 -8.37
C ALA A 135 -3.95 6.12 -9.33
N PRO A 136 -4.62 6.77 -10.30
CA PRO A 136 -5.52 6.07 -11.21
C PRO A 136 -4.83 5.09 -12.16
N ALA A 137 -3.54 5.33 -12.46
CA ALA A 137 -2.76 4.53 -13.40
C ALA A 137 -1.90 3.44 -12.74
N MET A 138 -1.71 3.50 -11.41
CA MET A 138 -0.83 2.60 -10.67
C MET A 138 -1.55 1.98 -9.47
N PRO A 139 -2.15 0.78 -9.61
CA PRO A 139 -2.93 0.14 -8.56
C PRO A 139 -2.10 -0.38 -7.37
N SER A 140 -0.80 -0.17 -7.39
CA SER A 140 0.12 -0.55 -6.32
C SER A 140 0.54 0.65 -5.49
N VAL A 141 -0.08 0.79 -4.34
CA VAL A 141 0.28 1.75 -3.28
C VAL A 141 1.76 1.66 -2.93
N THR A 142 2.28 0.44 -2.76
CA THR A 142 3.69 0.20 -2.44
C THR A 142 4.63 0.64 -3.57
N ALA A 143 4.27 0.38 -4.83
CA ALA A 143 5.09 0.80 -5.97
C ALA A 143 5.13 2.33 -6.12
N ARG A 144 4.01 3.04 -5.91
CA ARG A 144 3.97 4.51 -5.93
C ARG A 144 4.75 5.09 -4.77
N SER A 145 4.38 4.71 -3.55
CA SER A 145 4.99 5.25 -2.33
C SER A 145 6.47 4.85 -2.23
N GLY A 146 6.78 3.56 -2.25
CA GLY A 146 8.13 3.04 -2.05
C GLY A 146 9.05 3.18 -3.25
N GLY A 147 8.51 3.10 -4.47
CA GLY A 147 9.30 3.13 -5.71
C GLY A 147 9.51 4.54 -6.29
N ILE A 148 8.63 5.50 -5.98
CA ILE A 148 8.68 6.84 -6.58
C ILE A 148 8.75 7.92 -5.50
N ILE A 149 7.75 8.00 -4.62
CA ILE A 149 7.59 9.15 -3.71
C ILE A 149 8.67 9.15 -2.60
N LEU A 150 8.86 8.03 -1.93
CA LEU A 150 9.82 7.91 -0.83
C LEU A 150 11.29 8.15 -1.23
N PRO A 151 11.80 7.63 -2.37
CA PRO A 151 13.15 7.97 -2.84
C PRO A 151 13.34 9.46 -3.09
N ILE A 152 12.32 10.15 -3.63
CA ILE A 152 12.37 11.59 -3.87
C ILE A 152 12.35 12.35 -2.54
N SER A 153 11.46 11.97 -1.61
CA SER A 153 11.44 12.55 -0.26
C SER A 153 12.80 12.43 0.43
N LYS A 154 13.43 11.24 0.38
CA LYS A 154 14.78 11.03 0.95
C LYS A 154 15.84 11.89 0.28
N SER A 155 15.78 12.06 -1.04
CA SER A 155 16.73 12.96 -1.74
C SER A 155 16.56 14.41 -1.29
N ILE A 156 15.33 14.84 -1.01
CA ILE A 156 15.05 16.18 -0.46
C ILE A 156 15.61 16.30 0.97
N ASP A 157 15.44 15.26 1.79
CA ASP A 157 15.95 15.21 3.15
C ASP A 157 17.48 15.35 3.18
N GLN A 158 18.18 14.70 2.25
CA GLN A 158 19.64 14.81 2.09
C GLN A 158 20.08 16.24 1.72
N VAL A 159 19.42 16.82 0.72
CA VAL A 159 19.76 18.20 0.25
C VAL A 159 19.50 19.26 1.33
N LEU A 160 18.55 19.01 2.24
CA LEU A 160 18.14 19.94 3.29
C LEU A 160 18.74 19.62 4.67
N ASP A 161 19.73 18.71 4.74
CA ASP A 161 20.37 18.24 5.98
C ASP A 161 19.32 17.79 7.03
N SER A 162 18.33 17.04 6.61
CA SER A 162 17.23 16.59 7.46
C SER A 162 17.17 15.07 7.64
N GLU A 163 18.29 14.39 7.40
CA GLU A 163 18.44 12.94 7.61
C GLU A 163 18.38 12.59 9.11
N PRO A 164 17.97 11.34 9.45
CA PRO A 164 17.97 10.86 10.82
C PRO A 164 19.36 10.95 11.47
N GLY A 165 19.46 11.57 12.64
CA GLY A 165 20.73 11.68 13.38
C GLY A 165 20.70 12.78 14.44
N PRO A 166 21.84 13.07 15.12
CA PRO A 166 21.92 14.03 16.21
C PRO A 166 21.59 15.47 15.82
N LYS A 167 21.70 15.80 14.53
CA LYS A 167 21.37 17.12 13.96
C LYS A 167 20.06 17.09 13.16
N GLN A 168 19.20 16.11 13.42
CA GLN A 168 17.95 15.89 12.69
C GLN A 168 17.08 17.15 12.69
N LYS A 169 16.80 17.66 11.50
CA LYS A 169 15.72 18.63 11.29
C LYS A 169 14.42 17.85 11.14
N ARG A 170 13.35 18.33 11.74
CA ARG A 170 12.04 17.65 11.71
C ARG A 170 11.36 17.64 10.35
N LEU A 171 11.98 18.20 9.31
CA LEU A 171 11.43 18.23 7.95
C LEU A 171 11.32 16.83 7.35
N GLY A 172 12.36 16.00 7.47
CA GLY A 172 12.34 14.63 6.96
C GLY A 172 11.26 13.77 7.63
N GLU A 173 11.09 13.92 8.95
CA GLU A 173 10.02 13.28 9.71
C GLU A 173 8.64 13.72 9.19
N PHE A 174 8.46 15.03 9.01
CA PHE A 174 7.22 15.61 8.47
C PHE A 174 6.92 15.10 7.06
N LEU A 175 7.90 15.12 6.15
CA LEU A 175 7.70 14.66 4.76
C LEU A 175 7.39 13.18 4.71
N THR A 176 8.13 12.36 5.46
CA THR A 176 7.88 10.90 5.51
C THR A 176 6.48 10.60 6.04
N MET A 177 6.09 11.25 7.14
CA MET A 177 4.75 11.06 7.73
C MET A 177 3.65 11.51 6.78
N THR A 178 3.82 12.67 6.14
CA THR A 178 2.83 13.20 5.21
C THR A 178 2.71 12.33 3.95
N CYS A 179 3.81 11.86 3.39
CA CYS A 179 3.79 10.91 2.26
C CYS A 179 3.09 9.60 2.64
N PHE A 180 3.34 9.09 3.85
CA PHE A 180 2.66 7.90 4.35
C PHE A 180 1.14 8.09 4.45
N GLN A 181 0.67 9.28 4.82
CA GLN A 181 -0.75 9.61 4.91
C GLN A 181 -1.38 9.85 3.54
N PHE A 182 -0.69 10.48 2.59
CA PHE A 182 -1.21 10.70 1.24
C PHE A 182 -1.49 9.39 0.51
N THR A 183 -0.62 8.42 0.64
CA THR A 183 -0.69 7.16 -0.09
C THR A 183 -2.01 6.39 0.07
N PRO A 184 -2.56 6.16 1.28
CA PRO A 184 -3.88 5.55 1.42
C PRO A 184 -5.02 6.44 0.94
N ILE A 185 -4.92 7.77 1.13
CA ILE A 185 -5.94 8.73 0.68
C ILE A 185 -6.09 8.68 -0.84
N THR A 186 -4.99 8.82 -1.58
CA THR A 186 -4.98 8.77 -3.05
C THR A 186 -5.32 7.36 -3.56
N GLY A 187 -4.89 6.32 -2.85
CA GLY A 187 -5.22 4.94 -3.15
C GLY A 187 -6.70 4.63 -3.03
N ALA A 188 -7.37 5.16 -2.02
CA ALA A 188 -8.80 4.98 -1.82
C ALA A 188 -9.66 5.81 -2.78
N MET A 189 -9.16 6.95 -3.27
CA MET A 189 -9.92 7.88 -4.11
C MET A 189 -10.33 7.28 -5.46
N PHE A 190 -9.49 6.45 -6.06
CA PHE A 190 -9.74 5.84 -7.36
C PHE A 190 -9.95 4.34 -7.22
N MET A 191 -10.94 3.78 -7.93
CA MET A 191 -11.17 2.33 -7.92
C MET A 191 -9.90 1.56 -8.34
N THR A 192 -9.12 2.09 -9.27
CA THR A 192 -7.83 1.54 -9.72
C THR A 192 -6.64 1.98 -8.87
N GLY A 193 -6.83 2.78 -7.82
CA GLY A 193 -5.73 3.34 -7.00
C GLY A 193 -5.04 2.33 -6.07
N MET A 194 -5.75 1.26 -5.71
CA MET A 194 -5.19 0.10 -4.99
C MET A 194 -5.94 -1.18 -5.38
N ALA A 195 -5.25 -2.32 -5.31
CA ALA A 195 -5.79 -3.63 -5.69
C ALA A 195 -7.00 -4.07 -4.85
N ALA A 196 -7.13 -3.58 -3.62
CA ALA A 196 -8.26 -3.90 -2.74
C ALA A 196 -9.59 -3.29 -3.22
N ASN A 197 -9.58 -2.13 -3.88
CA ASN A 197 -10.80 -1.43 -4.26
C ASN A 197 -11.67 -2.22 -5.28
N PRO A 198 -11.12 -2.75 -6.39
CA PRO A 198 -11.90 -3.61 -7.30
C PRO A 198 -12.41 -4.87 -6.62
N LEU A 199 -11.66 -5.43 -5.67
CA LEU A 199 -12.11 -6.58 -4.90
C LEU A 199 -13.31 -6.20 -4.01
N CYS A 200 -13.25 -5.05 -3.33
CA CYS A 200 -14.39 -4.53 -2.55
C CYS A 200 -15.62 -4.32 -3.43
N ALA A 201 -15.46 -3.80 -4.65
CA ALA A 201 -16.56 -3.63 -5.59
C ALA A 201 -17.16 -4.98 -6.03
N THR A 202 -16.32 -6.00 -6.26
CA THR A 202 -16.77 -7.36 -6.56
C THR A 202 -17.56 -7.97 -5.40
N LEU A 203 -17.04 -7.87 -4.17
CA LEU A 203 -17.70 -8.37 -2.98
C LEU A 203 -19.03 -7.66 -2.69
N ALA A 204 -19.11 -6.34 -2.94
CA ALA A 204 -20.35 -5.58 -2.83
C ALA A 204 -21.40 -6.06 -3.84
N LYS A 205 -20.99 -6.38 -5.07
CA LYS A 205 -21.87 -6.94 -6.09
C LYS A 205 -22.37 -8.34 -5.71
N GLU A 206 -21.46 -9.21 -5.27
CA GLU A 206 -21.80 -10.60 -4.91
C GLU A 206 -22.61 -10.71 -3.62
N GLY A 207 -22.30 -9.91 -2.60
CA GLY A 207 -22.93 -10.00 -1.28
C GLY A 207 -24.17 -9.13 -1.12
N LEU A 208 -24.20 -7.96 -1.74
CA LEU A 208 -25.25 -6.95 -1.56
C LEU A 208 -26.02 -6.64 -2.85
N GLY A 209 -25.63 -7.17 -4.00
CA GLY A 209 -26.21 -6.84 -5.30
C GLY A 209 -25.94 -5.41 -5.77
N ILE A 210 -25.01 -4.69 -5.14
CA ILE A 210 -24.68 -3.30 -5.45
C ILE A 210 -23.58 -3.25 -6.50
N GLU A 211 -23.87 -2.66 -7.65
CA GLU A 211 -22.89 -2.45 -8.70
C GLU A 211 -22.15 -1.11 -8.53
N LEU A 212 -20.89 -1.17 -8.14
CA LEU A 212 -20.02 0.00 -8.02
C LEU A 212 -19.25 0.20 -9.31
N THR A 213 -19.57 1.26 -10.05
CA THR A 213 -18.83 1.65 -11.25
C THR A 213 -17.60 2.49 -10.87
N TRP A 214 -16.62 2.59 -11.78
CA TRP A 214 -15.42 3.43 -11.57
C TRP A 214 -15.77 4.89 -11.27
N VAL A 215 -16.73 5.44 -12.01
CA VAL A 215 -17.20 6.82 -11.84
C VAL A 215 -17.97 6.99 -10.54
N GLY A 216 -18.85 6.02 -10.20
CA GLY A 216 -19.59 6.03 -8.93
C GLY A 216 -18.65 5.96 -7.72
N TRP A 217 -17.63 5.11 -7.78
CA TRP A 217 -16.58 5.03 -6.76
C TRP A 217 -15.88 6.37 -6.58
N PHE A 218 -15.42 6.98 -7.70
CA PHE A 218 -14.73 8.26 -7.67
C PHE A 218 -15.57 9.35 -7.00
N TRP A 219 -16.84 9.52 -7.40
CA TRP A 219 -17.71 10.53 -6.82
C TRP A 219 -18.02 10.30 -5.34
N ALA A 220 -18.12 9.05 -4.90
CA ALA A 220 -18.29 8.72 -3.49
C ALA A 220 -17.04 9.01 -2.66
N ALA A 221 -15.86 8.78 -3.24
CA ALA A 221 -14.59 8.88 -2.52
C ALA A 221 -13.93 10.28 -2.63
N VAL A 222 -14.16 11.05 -3.69
CA VAL A 222 -13.44 12.29 -3.96
C VAL A 222 -13.62 13.34 -2.88
N VAL A 223 -14.83 13.53 -2.35
CA VAL A 223 -15.10 14.56 -1.35
C VAL A 223 -14.36 14.27 -0.03
N PRO A 224 -14.55 13.12 0.63
CA PRO A 224 -13.84 12.81 1.87
C PRO A 224 -12.32 12.72 1.64
N ALA A 225 -11.87 12.17 0.53
CA ALA A 225 -10.46 12.05 0.23
C ALA A 225 -9.80 13.41 0.01
N MET A 226 -10.43 14.35 -0.68
CA MET A 226 -9.89 15.71 -0.87
C MET A 226 -9.86 16.50 0.44
N ILE A 227 -10.85 16.35 1.31
CA ILE A 227 -10.81 16.94 2.64
C ILE A 227 -9.60 16.43 3.41
N CYS A 228 -9.41 15.10 3.45
CA CYS A 228 -8.25 14.48 4.09
C CYS A 228 -6.94 14.93 3.43
N PHE A 229 -6.88 15.00 2.11
CA PHE A 229 -5.71 15.42 1.35
C PHE A 229 -5.21 16.81 1.74
N PHE A 230 -6.12 17.78 1.91
CA PHE A 230 -5.75 19.13 2.32
C PHE A 230 -5.52 19.26 3.83
N VAL A 231 -6.29 18.57 4.64
CA VAL A 231 -6.24 18.73 6.10
C VAL A 231 -5.04 18.00 6.72
N MET A 232 -4.69 16.80 6.23
CA MET A 232 -3.64 15.96 6.85
C MET A 232 -2.26 16.62 6.90
N PRO A 233 -1.72 17.26 5.84
CA PRO A 233 -0.44 17.96 5.94
C PRO A 233 -0.48 19.14 6.91
N LEU A 234 -1.60 19.87 6.97
CA LEU A 234 -1.79 20.98 7.92
C LEU A 234 -1.79 20.49 9.36
N LEU A 235 -2.46 19.40 9.66
CA LEU A 235 -2.42 18.78 10.98
C LEU A 235 -1.00 18.28 11.31
N SER A 236 -0.34 17.61 10.36
CA SER A 236 1.03 17.13 10.55
C SER A 236 2.01 18.27 10.82
N THR A 237 1.87 19.41 10.16
CA THR A 237 2.67 20.62 10.48
C THR A 237 2.43 21.09 11.89
N ARG A 238 1.18 21.12 12.34
CA ARG A 238 0.82 21.60 13.67
C ARG A 238 1.36 20.72 14.80
N PHE A 239 1.39 19.40 14.58
CA PHE A 239 1.86 18.44 15.59
C PHE A 239 3.38 18.24 15.58
N LEU A 240 4.01 18.16 14.40
CA LEU A 240 5.42 17.84 14.25
C LEU A 240 6.31 19.09 14.19
N ILE A 241 5.78 20.21 13.66
CA ILE A 241 6.57 21.41 13.35
C ILE A 241 6.30 22.57 14.31
N ARG A 242 5.59 22.35 15.42
CA ARG A 242 5.22 23.41 16.40
C ARG A 242 6.40 24.33 16.84
N ASN A 243 7.66 23.95 16.57
CA ASN A 243 8.87 24.70 16.85
C ASN A 243 9.73 24.99 15.60
N LEU A 244 9.24 24.76 14.39
CA LEU A 244 10.00 25.00 13.15
C LEU A 244 9.60 26.35 12.54
N ASN A 245 10.12 27.44 13.10
CA ASN A 245 10.29 28.73 12.40
C ASN A 245 11.36 28.63 11.28
N VAL A 246 11.58 27.46 10.72
CA VAL A 246 12.40 27.25 9.51
C VAL A 246 11.47 27.34 8.31
N LEU A 247 10.95 28.51 8.07
CA LEU A 247 10.53 28.91 6.74
C LEU A 247 11.77 28.83 5.87
N LEU A 248 11.82 27.80 5.05
CA LEU A 248 12.81 27.75 3.96
C LEU A 248 12.60 29.03 3.15
N LYS A 249 13.58 29.94 3.13
CA LYS A 249 13.63 31.00 2.14
C LYS A 249 13.42 30.33 0.79
N PRO A 250 12.58 30.90 -0.10
CA PRO A 250 12.30 30.30 -1.41
C PRO A 250 13.63 30.13 -2.15
N ARG A 251 14.14 28.90 -2.21
CA ARG A 251 15.25 28.53 -3.09
C ARG A 251 14.61 28.20 -4.44
N ARG A 252 14.93 28.97 -5.47
CA ARG A 252 14.63 28.57 -6.85
C ARG A 252 15.40 27.28 -7.12
N TRP A 253 14.65 26.23 -7.40
CA TRP A 253 15.19 24.96 -7.87
C TRP A 253 15.50 25.13 -9.36
N ASP A 254 16.75 25.42 -9.70
CA ASP A 254 17.20 25.33 -11.08
C ASP A 254 17.34 23.84 -11.43
N VAL A 255 16.28 23.28 -11.99
CA VAL A 255 16.31 21.95 -12.61
C VAL A 255 17.13 22.09 -13.90
N LYS A 256 18.44 21.96 -13.80
CA LYS A 256 19.27 21.74 -14.99
C LYS A 256 18.99 20.31 -15.47
N SER A 257 18.49 20.24 -16.70
CA SER A 257 18.19 19.07 -17.52
C SER A 257 19.30 18.04 -17.56
#